data_eb97914ce8212a81774ad327c2d583cb
#
_entry.id   eb97914ce8212a81774ad327c2d583cb
#
_cell.length_a   1.000
_cell.length_b   1.000
_cell.length_c   1.000
_cell.angle_alpha   90.00
_cell.angle_beta   90.00
_cell.angle_gamma   90.00
#
_symmetry.space_group_name_H-M   'P 1'
#
loop_
_entity.id
_entity.type
_entity.pdbx_description
1 polymer ?
#
loop_
_entity_poly.entity_id
_entity_poly.type
_entity_poly.pdbx_seq_one_letter_code
_entity_poly.pdbx_strand_id
1 'polypeptide(L)'
;MTNNPPSAQIKPGEYGFPLKLKARYDNFIGGEWVAPADGEYYQNLTPVTGQLLCEVASSGKRDIDLALDAAHKVKNKWAHTSVQDRAAILFKIADRMEQNLELLATAETWDNGKPIRETSAADVPLAIDHFRYFASCIRAQEGGISEVDSETVAYHFHEPLGVVGQIIPWNFPLLMASWKMAPALAAGNCVVLKPARLTPLSVLLLMEIVGDLLPPGVVNVVNGAGGEIGEYLATSKRIAKVAFTGSTEVGQQIMQYATQNIIPVTLELGGKSPNIFFADVMDEEDAFFDKALEGFALFAFNQGEVCTCPSRALVQESIY
;
A
#
# COMPACT_ATOMS: atom_id res chain seq x y z
N MET A 1 31.39 -6.24 -0.89
CA MET A 1 30.41 -6.12 -1.99
C MET A 1 30.93 -7.01 -3.11
N THR A 2 30.33 -8.14 -3.38
CA THR A 2 30.72 -9.05 -4.46
C THR A 2 30.23 -8.42 -5.76
N ASN A 3 31.19 -8.01 -6.62
CA ASN A 3 30.92 -7.60 -8.01
C ASN A 3 30.45 -8.82 -8.83
N ASN A 4 29.25 -9.28 -8.60
CA ASN A 4 28.62 -10.16 -9.57
C ASN A 4 28.18 -9.31 -10.78
N PRO A 5 28.42 -9.78 -12.01
CA PRO A 5 27.89 -9.10 -13.19
C PRO A 5 26.36 -8.98 -13.04
N PRO A 6 25.74 -7.91 -13.57
CA PRO A 6 24.29 -7.77 -13.49
C PRO A 6 23.62 -9.02 -14.04
N SER A 7 22.76 -9.64 -13.24
CA SER A 7 21.99 -10.81 -13.65
C SER A 7 21.18 -10.44 -14.89
N ALA A 8 21.14 -11.31 -15.90
CA ALA A 8 20.26 -11.09 -17.05
C ALA A 8 18.81 -11.09 -16.56
N GLN A 9 18.00 -10.14 -17.09
CA GLN A 9 16.58 -10.07 -16.78
C GLN A 9 15.88 -11.35 -17.25
N ILE A 10 15.01 -11.90 -16.38
CA ILE A 10 14.14 -13.04 -16.73
C ILE A 10 13.21 -12.67 -17.88
N LYS A 11 13.04 -13.58 -18.83
CA LYS A 11 12.18 -13.37 -20.01
C LYS A 11 10.88 -14.15 -19.88
N PRO A 12 9.80 -13.69 -20.55
CA PRO A 12 8.58 -14.47 -20.62
C PRO A 12 8.84 -15.89 -21.12
N GLY A 13 8.31 -16.90 -20.42
CA GLY A 13 8.50 -18.32 -20.68
C GLY A 13 9.65 -18.98 -19.91
N GLU A 14 10.63 -18.23 -19.42
CA GLU A 14 11.70 -18.76 -18.57
C GLU A 14 11.15 -19.07 -17.17
N TYR A 15 11.42 -20.26 -16.66
CA TYR A 15 10.96 -20.71 -15.32
C TYR A 15 9.43 -20.55 -15.10
N GLY A 16 8.64 -20.48 -16.17
CA GLY A 16 7.19 -20.23 -16.08
C GLY A 16 6.81 -18.76 -15.86
N PHE A 17 7.75 -17.83 -15.94
CA PHE A 17 7.47 -16.39 -15.82
C PHE A 17 6.68 -15.88 -17.03
N PRO A 18 5.45 -15.33 -16.86
CA PRO A 18 4.62 -15.01 -18.02
C PRO A 18 4.71 -13.54 -18.46
N LEU A 19 5.27 -12.64 -17.63
CA LEU A 19 5.17 -11.21 -17.84
C LEU A 19 6.30 -10.65 -18.71
N LYS A 20 5.95 -9.66 -19.53
CA LYS A 20 6.92 -8.81 -20.20
C LYS A 20 7.08 -7.50 -19.42
N LEU A 21 8.15 -7.41 -18.65
CA LEU A 21 8.48 -6.21 -17.86
C LEU A 21 9.44 -5.29 -18.62
N LYS A 22 9.43 -4.00 -18.23
CA LYS A 22 10.52 -3.08 -18.59
C LYS A 22 11.81 -3.54 -17.93
N ALA A 23 12.95 -3.28 -18.57
CA ALA A 23 14.25 -3.56 -17.97
C ALA A 23 14.48 -2.69 -16.72
N ARG A 24 13.85 -1.48 -16.67
CA ARG A 24 14.04 -0.48 -15.64
C ARG A 24 12.75 0.28 -15.36
N TYR A 25 12.51 0.55 -14.08
CA TYR A 25 11.41 1.39 -13.61
C TYR A 25 11.96 2.60 -12.86
N ASP A 26 11.53 3.78 -13.27
CA ASP A 26 11.80 5.06 -12.65
C ASP A 26 10.83 5.36 -11.49
N ASN A 27 10.93 6.51 -10.86
CA ASN A 27 9.90 7.04 -9.96
C ASN A 27 8.71 7.54 -10.78
N PHE A 28 7.51 7.49 -10.20
CA PHE A 28 6.34 8.15 -10.78
C PHE A 28 6.08 9.46 -10.05
N ILE A 29 6.42 10.59 -10.66
CA ILE A 29 6.36 11.92 -10.03
C ILE A 29 5.69 12.91 -10.99
N GLY A 30 4.70 13.64 -10.50
CA GLY A 30 4.05 14.67 -11.29
C GLY A 30 3.27 14.16 -12.50
N GLY A 31 2.89 12.88 -12.50
CA GLY A 31 2.20 12.19 -13.60
C GLY A 31 3.14 11.60 -14.66
N GLU A 32 4.44 11.63 -14.43
CA GLU A 32 5.46 11.16 -15.37
C GLU A 32 6.45 10.20 -14.69
N TRP A 33 7.14 9.39 -15.50
CA TRP A 33 8.24 8.55 -15.07
C TRP A 33 9.53 9.37 -15.07
N VAL A 34 10.11 9.53 -13.87
CA VAL A 34 11.27 10.40 -13.63
C VAL A 34 12.42 9.56 -13.08
N ALA A 35 13.55 9.58 -13.79
CA ALA A 35 14.77 8.92 -13.32
C ALA A 35 15.20 9.46 -11.94
N PRO A 36 15.80 8.61 -11.07
CA PRO A 36 16.29 9.07 -9.77
C PRO A 36 17.36 10.16 -9.95
N ALA A 37 17.32 11.17 -9.09
CA ALA A 37 18.13 12.37 -9.22
C ALA A 37 19.66 12.12 -9.27
N ASP A 38 20.11 11.03 -8.65
CA ASP A 38 21.51 10.62 -8.64
C ASP A 38 21.82 9.54 -9.67
N GLY A 39 20.86 9.13 -10.50
CA GLY A 39 21.02 8.12 -11.56
C GLY A 39 21.18 6.69 -11.05
N GLU A 40 20.94 6.44 -9.76
CA GLU A 40 21.17 5.16 -9.13
C GLU A 40 19.94 4.25 -9.22
N TYR A 41 20.20 2.95 -9.46
CA TYR A 41 19.19 1.91 -9.52
C TYR A 41 19.61 0.69 -8.71
N TYR A 42 18.65 -0.08 -8.21
CA TYR A 42 18.92 -1.36 -7.57
C TYR A 42 18.22 -2.49 -8.30
N GLN A 43 18.77 -3.67 -8.19
CA GLN A 43 18.20 -4.89 -8.76
C GLN A 43 17.01 -5.36 -7.91
N ASN A 44 15.86 -5.55 -8.55
CA ASN A 44 14.71 -6.20 -7.98
C ASN A 44 14.69 -7.67 -8.39
N LEU A 45 14.96 -8.55 -7.44
CA LEU A 45 15.09 -10.00 -7.68
C LEU A 45 13.81 -10.70 -7.20
N THR A 46 13.32 -11.64 -8.03
CA THR A 46 12.21 -12.49 -7.59
C THR A 46 12.68 -13.53 -6.56
N PRO A 47 11.97 -13.70 -5.43
CA PRO A 47 12.28 -14.77 -4.48
C PRO A 47 11.94 -16.16 -5.01
N VAL A 48 11.12 -16.25 -6.08
CA VAL A 48 10.71 -17.53 -6.68
C VAL A 48 11.90 -18.28 -7.29
N THR A 49 12.80 -17.56 -7.97
CA THR A 49 13.94 -18.16 -8.68
C THR A 49 15.27 -17.50 -8.41
N GLY A 50 15.30 -16.36 -7.71
CA GLY A 50 16.48 -15.53 -7.53
C GLY A 50 16.90 -14.72 -8.77
N GLN A 51 16.12 -14.75 -9.84
CA GLN A 51 16.42 -14.04 -11.08
C GLN A 51 16.05 -12.56 -11.00
N LEU A 52 16.65 -11.75 -11.87
CA LEU A 52 16.38 -10.34 -11.99
C LEU A 52 15.01 -10.11 -12.68
N LEU A 53 14.06 -9.46 -11.99
CA LEU A 53 12.81 -8.99 -12.58
C LEU A 53 13.04 -7.70 -13.38
N CYS A 54 13.65 -6.71 -12.74
CA CYS A 54 13.93 -5.40 -13.33
C CYS A 54 14.90 -4.62 -12.44
N GLU A 55 15.42 -3.51 -12.94
CA GLU A 55 16.03 -2.48 -12.11
C GLU A 55 14.97 -1.46 -11.67
N VAL A 56 15.11 -0.93 -10.46
CA VAL A 56 14.19 0.06 -9.88
C VAL A 56 14.98 1.24 -9.34
N ALA A 57 14.43 2.45 -9.46
CA ALA A 57 15.04 3.68 -8.98
C ALA A 57 15.48 3.59 -7.51
N SER A 58 16.73 3.94 -7.22
CA SER A 58 17.28 4.08 -5.87
C SER A 58 17.35 5.56 -5.52
N SER A 59 16.28 6.07 -4.95
CA SER A 59 16.09 7.51 -4.74
C SER A 59 16.69 8.01 -3.44
N GLY A 60 17.05 9.29 -3.44
CA GLY A 60 17.49 10.06 -2.29
C GLY A 60 16.51 11.17 -1.89
N LYS A 61 16.98 12.06 -1.03
CA LYS A 61 16.20 13.22 -0.53
C LYS A 61 15.67 14.12 -1.63
N ARG A 62 16.47 14.34 -2.70
CA ARG A 62 16.09 15.18 -3.85
C ARG A 62 14.85 14.66 -4.58
N ASP A 63 14.70 13.36 -4.68
CA ASP A 63 13.53 12.73 -5.31
C ASP A 63 12.26 12.92 -4.47
N ILE A 64 12.39 12.85 -3.15
CA ILE A 64 11.30 13.17 -2.22
C ILE A 64 10.90 14.63 -2.36
N ASP A 65 11.86 15.57 -2.48
CA ASP A 65 11.56 16.99 -2.69
C ASP A 65 10.84 17.23 -4.01
N LEU A 66 11.25 16.58 -5.09
CA LEU A 66 10.56 16.65 -6.39
C LEU A 66 9.11 16.14 -6.29
N ALA A 67 8.88 15.03 -5.59
CA ALA A 67 7.55 14.48 -5.35
C ALA A 67 6.68 15.43 -4.50
N LEU A 68 7.26 16.02 -3.46
CA LEU A 68 6.59 17.03 -2.63
C LEU A 68 6.27 18.30 -3.41
N ASP A 69 7.18 18.77 -4.29
CA ASP A 69 6.94 19.92 -5.17
C ASP A 69 5.74 19.65 -6.09
N ALA A 70 5.70 18.49 -6.74
CA ALA A 70 4.60 18.08 -7.60
C ALA A 70 3.27 18.03 -6.83
N ALA A 71 3.27 17.42 -5.64
CA ALA A 71 2.08 17.31 -4.80
C ALA A 71 1.58 18.69 -4.33
N HIS A 72 2.47 19.56 -3.85
CA HIS A 72 2.11 20.90 -3.39
C HIS A 72 1.58 21.80 -4.50
N LYS A 73 2.06 21.63 -5.74
CA LYS A 73 1.57 22.36 -6.90
C LYS A 73 0.10 22.10 -7.20
N VAL A 74 -0.39 20.87 -6.94
CA VAL A 74 -1.75 20.46 -7.32
C VAL A 74 -2.71 20.32 -6.13
N LYS A 75 -2.23 20.28 -4.88
CA LYS A 75 -3.04 19.96 -3.70
C LYS A 75 -4.31 20.78 -3.56
N ASN A 76 -4.23 22.10 -3.78
CA ASN A 76 -5.40 22.96 -3.66
C ASN A 76 -6.44 22.68 -4.76
N LYS A 77 -6.00 22.44 -5.99
CA LYS A 77 -6.89 22.08 -7.09
C LYS A 77 -7.57 20.73 -6.80
N TRP A 78 -6.83 19.74 -6.33
CA TRP A 78 -7.37 18.42 -5.98
C TRP A 78 -8.34 18.50 -4.79
N ALA A 79 -8.00 19.24 -3.74
CA ALA A 79 -8.86 19.47 -2.58
C ALA A 79 -10.21 20.09 -2.95
N HIS A 80 -10.26 20.96 -3.96
CA HIS A 80 -11.48 21.61 -4.47
C HIS A 80 -12.20 20.81 -5.58
N THR A 81 -11.64 19.66 -6.00
CA THR A 81 -12.34 18.76 -6.91
C THR A 81 -13.60 18.23 -6.21
N SER A 82 -14.73 18.20 -6.92
CA SER A 82 -15.99 17.77 -6.32
C SER A 82 -15.91 16.34 -5.77
N VAL A 83 -16.69 16.04 -4.76
CA VAL A 83 -16.81 14.68 -4.20
C VAL A 83 -17.21 13.67 -5.29
N GLN A 84 -18.12 14.07 -6.19
CA GLN A 84 -18.59 13.24 -7.30
C GLN A 84 -17.45 12.91 -8.27
N ASP A 85 -16.63 13.89 -8.63
CA ASP A 85 -15.52 13.69 -9.56
C ASP A 85 -14.42 12.82 -8.94
N ARG A 86 -14.07 13.04 -7.65
CA ARG A 86 -13.12 12.18 -6.94
C ARG A 86 -13.63 10.73 -6.87
N ALA A 87 -14.90 10.54 -6.50
CA ALA A 87 -15.52 9.21 -6.49
C ALA A 87 -15.49 8.54 -7.87
N ALA A 88 -15.83 9.29 -8.93
CA ALA A 88 -15.77 8.76 -10.31
C ALA A 88 -14.36 8.34 -10.73
N ILE A 89 -13.33 9.07 -10.33
CA ILE A 89 -11.93 8.69 -10.58
C ILE A 89 -11.58 7.40 -9.83
N LEU A 90 -11.95 7.27 -8.56
CA LEU A 90 -11.67 6.07 -7.77
C LEU A 90 -12.37 4.82 -8.34
N PHE A 91 -13.62 4.95 -8.80
CA PHE A 91 -14.30 3.84 -9.50
C PHE A 91 -13.56 3.45 -10.79
N LYS A 92 -13.11 4.42 -11.59
CA LYS A 92 -12.31 4.13 -12.80
C LYS A 92 -10.98 3.45 -12.48
N ILE A 93 -10.32 3.81 -11.36
CA ILE A 93 -9.12 3.12 -10.88
C ILE A 93 -9.47 1.66 -10.59
N ALA A 94 -10.51 1.40 -9.81
CA ALA A 94 -10.96 0.05 -9.50
C ALA A 94 -11.29 -0.77 -10.76
N ASP A 95 -12.00 -0.19 -11.73
CA ASP A 95 -12.35 -0.85 -12.98
C ASP A 95 -11.12 -1.19 -13.82
N ARG A 96 -10.11 -0.31 -13.89
CA ARG A 96 -8.85 -0.61 -14.59
C ARG A 96 -8.02 -1.66 -13.86
N MET A 97 -8.01 -1.66 -12.54
CA MET A 97 -7.37 -2.72 -11.76
C MET A 97 -8.03 -4.07 -12.03
N GLU A 98 -9.36 -4.14 -12.07
CA GLU A 98 -10.12 -5.36 -12.35
C GLU A 98 -9.84 -5.88 -13.77
N GLN A 99 -9.80 -5.00 -14.76
CA GLN A 99 -9.43 -5.34 -16.16
C GLN A 99 -7.99 -5.88 -16.27
N ASN A 100 -7.12 -5.57 -15.32
CA ASN A 100 -5.72 -5.98 -15.29
C ASN A 100 -5.41 -6.89 -14.08
N LEU A 101 -6.44 -7.57 -13.52
CA LEU A 101 -6.31 -8.38 -12.31
C LEU A 101 -5.22 -9.45 -12.45
N GLU A 102 -5.21 -10.20 -13.55
CA GLU A 102 -4.23 -11.25 -13.80
C GLU A 102 -2.79 -10.71 -13.87
N LEU A 103 -2.59 -9.57 -14.53
CA LEU A 103 -1.29 -8.90 -14.60
C LEU A 103 -0.80 -8.51 -13.20
N LEU A 104 -1.65 -7.83 -12.42
CA LEU A 104 -1.31 -7.37 -11.08
C LEU A 104 -1.07 -8.53 -10.11
N ALA A 105 -1.93 -9.55 -10.13
CA ALA A 105 -1.79 -10.75 -9.30
C ALA A 105 -0.50 -11.52 -9.63
N THR A 106 -0.20 -11.69 -10.90
CA THR A 106 1.02 -12.36 -11.34
C THR A 106 2.27 -11.57 -10.95
N ALA A 107 2.26 -10.26 -11.14
CA ALA A 107 3.36 -9.39 -10.73
C ALA A 107 3.61 -9.46 -9.21
N GLU A 108 2.55 -9.39 -8.42
CA GLU A 108 2.63 -9.49 -6.96
C GLU A 108 3.22 -10.84 -6.54
N THR A 109 2.77 -11.96 -7.16
CA THR A 109 3.30 -13.30 -6.90
C THR A 109 4.81 -13.39 -7.22
N TRP A 110 5.24 -12.90 -8.34
CA TRP A 110 6.65 -12.98 -8.72
C TRP A 110 7.55 -12.03 -7.94
N ASP A 111 7.04 -10.89 -7.52
CA ASP A 111 7.78 -9.88 -6.77
C ASP A 111 7.90 -10.22 -5.27
N ASN A 112 6.86 -10.84 -4.69
CA ASN A 112 6.78 -11.17 -3.27
C ASN A 112 7.05 -12.66 -2.97
N GLY A 113 6.73 -13.57 -3.89
CA GLY A 113 6.84 -15.02 -3.71
C GLY A 113 5.57 -15.70 -3.19
N LYS A 114 4.51 -14.96 -2.88
CA LYS A 114 3.24 -15.52 -2.41
C LYS A 114 2.51 -16.31 -3.50
N PRO A 115 1.64 -17.27 -3.13
CA PRO A 115 0.90 -18.08 -4.11
C PRO A 115 -0.02 -17.24 -5.00
N ILE A 116 -0.03 -17.53 -6.30
CA ILE A 116 -0.93 -16.88 -7.27
C ILE A 116 -2.42 -17.02 -6.89
N ARG A 117 -2.78 -18.12 -6.24
CA ARG A 117 -4.12 -18.35 -5.71
C ARG A 117 -4.53 -17.23 -4.74
N GLU A 118 -3.61 -16.78 -3.89
CA GLU A 118 -3.90 -15.75 -2.89
C GLU A 118 -3.91 -14.36 -3.51
N THR A 119 -2.98 -14.05 -4.40
CA THR A 119 -2.96 -12.75 -5.09
C THR A 119 -4.17 -12.55 -5.99
N SER A 120 -4.61 -13.60 -6.71
CA SER A 120 -5.73 -13.51 -7.66
C SER A 120 -7.12 -13.59 -6.99
N ALA A 121 -7.27 -14.35 -5.89
CA ALA A 121 -8.55 -14.56 -5.23
C ALA A 121 -8.76 -13.68 -3.99
N ALA A 122 -7.71 -13.11 -3.40
CA ALA A 122 -7.80 -12.30 -2.20
C ALA A 122 -7.18 -10.91 -2.37
N ASP A 123 -5.87 -10.79 -2.60
CA ASP A 123 -5.14 -9.52 -2.49
C ASP A 123 -5.61 -8.47 -3.50
N VAL A 124 -5.61 -8.82 -4.79
CA VAL A 124 -5.99 -7.88 -5.86
C VAL A 124 -7.50 -7.56 -5.82
N PRO A 125 -8.41 -8.54 -5.67
CA PRO A 125 -9.83 -8.25 -5.47
C PRO A 125 -10.12 -7.33 -4.28
N LEU A 126 -9.46 -7.55 -3.14
CA LEU A 126 -9.62 -6.70 -1.96
C LEU A 126 -9.04 -5.29 -2.18
N ALA A 127 -7.93 -5.17 -2.89
CA ALA A 127 -7.38 -3.88 -3.28
C ALA A 127 -8.34 -3.08 -4.19
N ILE A 128 -9.01 -3.76 -5.13
CA ILE A 128 -10.04 -3.18 -6.00
C ILE A 128 -11.24 -2.72 -5.17
N ASP A 129 -11.72 -3.59 -4.27
CA ASP A 129 -12.86 -3.28 -3.40
C ASP A 129 -12.61 -2.05 -2.53
N HIS A 130 -11.39 -1.85 -2.02
CA HIS A 130 -11.04 -0.66 -1.24
C HIS A 130 -11.25 0.64 -2.02
N PHE A 131 -10.86 0.69 -3.30
CA PHE A 131 -11.13 1.87 -4.11
C PHE A 131 -12.64 2.09 -4.31
N ARG A 132 -13.42 1.03 -4.55
CA ARG A 132 -14.89 1.09 -4.66
C ARG A 132 -15.55 1.52 -3.35
N TYR A 133 -15.09 0.97 -2.23
CA TYR A 133 -15.59 1.29 -0.91
C TYR A 133 -15.40 2.78 -0.60
N PHE A 134 -14.18 3.32 -0.72
CA PHE A 134 -13.94 4.73 -0.42
C PHE A 134 -14.54 5.70 -1.43
N ALA A 135 -14.69 5.29 -2.70
CA ALA A 135 -15.48 6.04 -3.68
C ALA A 135 -16.95 6.19 -3.26
N SER A 136 -17.50 5.13 -2.65
CA SER A 136 -18.86 5.13 -2.14
C SER A 136 -18.99 5.93 -0.84
N CYS A 137 -18.09 5.71 0.12
CA CYS A 137 -18.06 6.35 1.43
C CYS A 137 -18.01 7.87 1.32
N ILE A 138 -17.14 8.41 0.44
CA ILE A 138 -16.97 9.87 0.35
C ILE A 138 -18.25 10.58 -0.12
N ARG A 139 -19.09 9.90 -0.91
CA ARG A 139 -20.37 10.45 -1.37
C ARG A 139 -21.43 10.50 -0.29
N ALA A 140 -21.30 9.67 0.74
CA ALA A 140 -22.20 9.59 1.88
C ALA A 140 -21.64 10.30 3.13
N GLN A 141 -20.46 10.91 3.04
CA GLN A 141 -19.84 11.60 4.17
C GLN A 141 -20.60 12.88 4.49
N GLU A 142 -21.05 12.99 5.72
CA GLU A 142 -21.78 14.13 6.26
C GLU A 142 -20.91 14.94 7.23
N GLY A 143 -21.27 16.20 7.43
CA GLY A 143 -20.85 17.02 8.56
C GLY A 143 -21.86 16.95 9.69
N GLY A 144 -21.76 17.86 10.65
CA GLY A 144 -22.70 17.98 11.74
C GLY A 144 -23.10 19.42 12.00
N ILE A 145 -24.26 19.59 12.61
CA ILE A 145 -24.77 20.86 13.09
C ILE A 145 -25.30 20.70 14.53
N SER A 146 -24.98 21.66 15.38
CA SER A 146 -25.44 21.69 16.78
C SER A 146 -25.93 23.10 17.14
N GLU A 147 -27.03 23.20 17.85
CA GLU A 147 -27.43 24.42 18.51
C GLU A 147 -26.59 24.59 19.79
N VAL A 148 -25.93 25.74 19.92
CA VAL A 148 -25.16 26.11 21.12
C VAL A 148 -26.08 26.85 22.12
N ASP A 149 -26.86 27.79 21.59
CA ASP A 149 -27.89 28.52 22.26
C ASP A 149 -28.93 29.05 21.24
N SER A 150 -29.91 29.84 21.68
CA SER A 150 -30.98 30.36 20.81
C SER A 150 -30.51 31.27 19.68
N GLU A 151 -29.29 31.78 19.74
CA GLU A 151 -28.73 32.73 18.76
C GLU A 151 -27.51 32.19 18.02
N THR A 152 -26.98 31.02 18.46
CA THR A 152 -25.70 30.48 17.96
C THR A 152 -25.86 29.05 17.48
N VAL A 153 -25.40 28.78 16.26
CA VAL A 153 -25.32 27.44 15.66
C VAL A 153 -23.87 27.12 15.34
N ALA A 154 -23.39 25.95 15.74
CA ALA A 154 -22.10 25.41 15.36
C ALA A 154 -22.29 24.35 14.26
N TYR A 155 -21.50 24.40 13.22
CA TYR A 155 -21.44 23.34 12.23
C TYR A 155 -20.01 22.92 11.98
N HIS A 156 -19.81 21.66 11.56
CA HIS A 156 -18.51 21.14 11.18
C HIS A 156 -18.60 20.37 9.87
N PHE A 157 -17.53 20.40 9.13
CA PHE A 157 -17.34 19.63 7.91
C PHE A 157 -15.88 19.13 7.83
N HIS A 158 -15.64 18.12 6.97
CA HIS A 158 -14.33 17.54 6.79
C HIS A 158 -13.56 18.22 5.66
N GLU A 159 -12.31 18.56 5.92
CA GLU A 159 -11.40 19.13 4.95
C GLU A 159 -10.19 18.23 4.68
N PRO A 160 -9.63 18.24 3.47
CA PRO A 160 -8.36 17.56 3.18
C PRO A 160 -7.22 18.08 4.04
N LEU A 161 -6.34 17.20 4.51
CA LEU A 161 -5.13 17.57 5.23
C LEU A 161 -4.09 18.24 4.32
N GLY A 162 -4.05 17.87 3.04
CA GLY A 162 -3.13 18.37 2.04
C GLY A 162 -2.25 17.31 1.42
N VAL A 163 -0.94 17.30 1.72
CA VAL A 163 0.00 16.26 1.23
C VAL A 163 0.26 15.26 2.34
N VAL A 164 0.08 13.97 2.05
CA VAL A 164 0.29 12.88 3.01
C VAL A 164 1.43 11.96 2.56
N GLY A 165 2.32 11.62 3.48
CA GLY A 165 3.37 10.63 3.28
C GLY A 165 2.85 9.23 3.61
N GLN A 166 3.09 8.27 2.73
CA GLN A 166 2.66 6.88 2.89
C GLN A 166 3.84 5.93 2.72
N ILE A 167 4.05 5.05 3.68
CA ILE A 167 5.13 4.06 3.67
C ILE A 167 4.50 2.69 3.88
N ILE A 168 4.73 1.77 2.93
CA ILE A 168 4.08 0.47 2.90
C ILE A 168 5.09 -0.68 3.02
N PRO A 169 4.67 -1.83 3.58
CA PRO A 169 5.50 -3.01 3.76
C PRO A 169 5.58 -3.86 2.49
N TRP A 170 6.33 -4.94 2.60
CA TRP A 170 6.62 -5.87 1.51
C TRP A 170 5.64 -7.07 1.44
N ASN A 171 4.89 -7.36 2.51
CA ASN A 171 4.07 -8.57 2.57
C ASN A 171 2.72 -8.49 1.82
N PHE A 172 2.15 -7.30 1.66
CA PHE A 172 0.96 -7.02 0.85
C PHE A 172 1.14 -5.71 0.07
N PRO A 173 2.04 -5.66 -0.92
CA PRO A 173 2.43 -4.40 -1.56
C PRO A 173 1.27 -3.62 -2.15
N LEU A 174 0.50 -4.24 -3.06
CA LEU A 174 -0.62 -3.59 -3.73
C LEU A 174 -1.79 -3.29 -2.79
N LEU A 175 -2.09 -4.25 -1.90
CA LEU A 175 -3.19 -4.10 -0.95
C LEU A 175 -2.92 -2.96 0.03
N MET A 176 -1.70 -2.87 0.59
CA MET A 176 -1.33 -1.79 1.51
C MET A 176 -1.22 -0.43 0.82
N ALA A 177 -0.83 -0.39 -0.44
CA ALA A 177 -0.92 0.82 -1.25
C ALA A 177 -2.38 1.28 -1.38
N SER A 178 -3.29 0.37 -1.74
CA SER A 178 -4.72 0.65 -1.89
C SER A 178 -5.37 1.12 -0.59
N TRP A 179 -5.07 0.46 0.54
CA TRP A 179 -5.58 0.83 1.87
C TRP A 179 -5.24 2.26 2.29
N LYS A 180 -4.10 2.77 1.82
CA LYS A 180 -3.64 4.12 2.15
C LYS A 180 -4.03 5.14 1.07
N MET A 181 -3.91 4.77 -0.19
CA MET A 181 -4.20 5.69 -1.31
C MET A 181 -5.69 5.96 -1.44
N ALA A 182 -6.55 4.93 -1.40
CA ALA A 182 -7.98 5.10 -1.64
C ALA A 182 -8.65 6.10 -0.68
N PRO A 183 -8.53 5.98 0.66
CA PRO A 183 -9.10 6.97 1.58
C PRO A 183 -8.45 8.35 1.45
N ALA A 184 -7.15 8.43 1.22
CA ALA A 184 -6.45 9.70 1.07
C ALA A 184 -6.95 10.48 -0.15
N LEU A 185 -7.06 9.80 -1.30
CA LEU A 185 -7.56 10.38 -2.54
C LEU A 185 -9.03 10.74 -2.45
N ALA A 186 -9.87 9.87 -1.87
CA ALA A 186 -11.28 10.13 -1.62
C ALA A 186 -11.48 11.41 -0.83
N ALA A 187 -10.70 11.60 0.25
CA ALA A 187 -10.74 12.79 1.09
C ALA A 187 -10.11 14.03 0.46
N GLY A 188 -9.55 13.97 -0.76
CA GLY A 188 -8.97 15.12 -1.47
C GLY A 188 -7.51 15.42 -1.13
N ASN A 189 -6.78 14.46 -0.54
CA ASN A 189 -5.35 14.61 -0.25
C ASN A 189 -4.48 14.19 -1.43
N CYS A 190 -3.31 14.80 -1.58
CA CYS A 190 -2.25 14.33 -2.45
C CYS A 190 -1.33 13.36 -1.68
N VAL A 191 -0.74 12.41 -2.40
CA VAL A 191 0.02 11.30 -1.84
C VAL A 191 1.46 11.31 -2.34
N VAL A 192 2.41 11.13 -1.41
CA VAL A 192 3.78 10.70 -1.70
C VAL A 192 3.95 9.32 -1.07
N LEU A 193 3.97 8.29 -1.90
CA LEU A 193 4.04 6.87 -1.51
C LEU A 193 5.46 6.35 -1.67
N LYS A 194 5.95 5.67 -0.63
CA LYS A 194 7.19 4.90 -0.64
C LYS A 194 6.87 3.39 -0.52
N PRO A 195 6.96 2.62 -1.61
CA PRO A 195 6.86 1.17 -1.55
C PRO A 195 8.01 0.52 -0.76
N ALA A 196 7.82 -0.72 -0.33
CA ALA A 196 8.94 -1.51 0.16
C ALA A 196 9.98 -1.72 -0.96
N ARG A 197 11.27 -1.66 -0.60
CA ARG A 197 12.36 -1.82 -1.58
C ARG A 197 12.34 -3.19 -2.26
N LEU A 198 11.90 -4.23 -1.54
CA LEU A 198 11.92 -5.61 -2.02
C LEU A 198 10.73 -5.95 -2.94
N THR A 199 9.64 -5.19 -2.87
CA THR A 199 8.39 -5.52 -3.57
C THR A 199 7.70 -4.27 -4.16
N PRO A 200 8.36 -3.52 -5.05
CA PRO A 200 7.82 -2.30 -5.63
C PRO A 200 6.97 -2.55 -6.88
N LEU A 201 7.09 -3.72 -7.51
CA LEU A 201 6.66 -3.95 -8.90
C LEU A 201 5.16 -3.78 -9.11
N SER A 202 4.31 -4.36 -8.25
CA SER A 202 2.86 -4.26 -8.40
C SER A 202 2.34 -2.82 -8.28
N VAL A 203 2.96 -2.01 -7.42
CA VAL A 203 2.64 -0.57 -7.29
C VAL A 203 3.09 0.21 -8.54
N LEU A 204 4.24 -0.10 -9.10
CA LEU A 204 4.74 0.54 -10.32
C LEU A 204 3.85 0.20 -11.52
N LEU A 205 3.43 -1.06 -11.65
CA LEU A 205 2.47 -1.48 -12.68
C LEU A 205 1.09 -0.85 -12.45
N LEU A 206 0.65 -0.68 -11.21
CA LEU A 206 -0.56 0.09 -10.92
C LEU A 206 -0.45 1.51 -11.50
N MET A 207 0.68 2.20 -11.32
CA MET A 207 0.85 3.54 -11.89
C MET A 207 0.88 3.53 -13.43
N GLU A 208 1.38 2.49 -14.06
CA GLU A 208 1.26 2.33 -15.53
C GLU A 208 -0.20 2.21 -16.00
N ILE A 209 -1.03 1.52 -15.20
CA ILE A 209 -2.43 1.25 -15.52
C ILE A 209 -3.33 2.45 -15.24
N VAL A 210 -3.09 3.20 -14.15
CA VAL A 210 -4.04 4.21 -13.66
C VAL A 210 -3.49 5.63 -13.57
N GLY A 211 -2.21 5.83 -13.82
CA GLY A 211 -1.55 7.12 -13.61
C GLY A 211 -2.16 8.29 -14.42
N ASP A 212 -2.69 8.01 -15.61
CA ASP A 212 -3.37 8.98 -16.48
C ASP A 212 -4.78 9.38 -16.00
N LEU A 213 -5.38 8.64 -15.09
CA LEU A 213 -6.69 8.98 -14.51
C LEU A 213 -6.62 10.10 -13.47
N LEU A 214 -5.44 10.32 -12.91
CA LEU A 214 -5.21 11.28 -11.84
C LEU A 214 -4.57 12.55 -12.36
N PRO A 215 -4.97 13.74 -11.85
CA PRO A 215 -4.23 14.95 -12.19
C PRO A 215 -2.74 14.81 -11.80
N PRO A 216 -1.81 15.28 -12.66
CA PRO A 216 -0.38 15.23 -12.40
C PRO A 216 0.00 15.76 -11.01
N GLY A 217 0.70 14.94 -10.21
CA GLY A 217 1.14 15.27 -8.86
C GLY A 217 0.19 14.87 -7.72
N VAL A 218 -1.03 14.40 -8.01
CA VAL A 218 -1.95 13.91 -6.98
C VAL A 218 -1.41 12.64 -6.32
N VAL A 219 -0.82 11.74 -7.10
CA VAL A 219 -0.07 10.58 -6.60
C VAL A 219 1.36 10.65 -7.11
N ASN A 220 2.30 10.42 -6.20
CA ASN A 220 3.72 10.34 -6.50
C ASN A 220 4.29 9.10 -5.81
N VAL A 221 5.04 8.28 -6.54
CA VAL A 221 5.67 7.07 -6.02
C VAL A 221 7.18 7.22 -6.11
N VAL A 222 7.86 7.14 -4.96
CA VAL A 222 9.32 7.27 -4.85
C VAL A 222 9.89 5.99 -4.27
N ASN A 223 10.76 5.32 -5.05
CA ASN A 223 11.38 4.05 -4.67
C ASN A 223 12.74 4.29 -4.01
N GLY A 224 13.12 3.43 -3.07
CA GLY A 224 14.44 3.52 -2.44
C GLY A 224 14.50 2.91 -1.05
N ALA A 225 15.63 3.11 -0.38
CA ALA A 225 15.90 2.58 0.94
C ALA A 225 15.02 3.23 2.02
N GLY A 226 14.43 2.40 2.91
CA GLY A 226 13.52 2.87 3.95
C GLY A 226 14.18 3.81 4.97
N GLY A 227 15.42 3.51 5.36
CA GLY A 227 16.16 4.31 6.36
C GLY A 227 16.50 5.73 5.90
N GLU A 228 16.67 5.95 4.60
CA GLU A 228 17.02 7.27 4.08
C GLU A 228 15.79 8.08 3.68
N ILE A 229 15.06 7.60 2.66
CA ILE A 229 13.93 8.37 2.12
C ILE A 229 12.68 8.29 2.99
N GLY A 230 12.51 7.20 3.76
CA GLY A 230 11.40 7.05 4.71
C GLY A 230 11.53 8.02 5.88
N GLU A 231 12.73 8.17 6.46
CA GLU A 231 13.03 9.16 7.48
C GLU A 231 12.81 10.58 6.95
N TYR A 232 13.39 10.89 5.78
CA TYR A 232 13.28 12.21 5.18
C TYR A 232 11.82 12.60 4.90
N LEU A 233 11.02 11.65 4.41
CA LEU A 233 9.59 11.88 4.21
C LEU A 233 8.88 12.13 5.55
N ALA A 234 9.14 11.29 6.58
CA ALA A 234 8.47 11.37 7.86
C ALA A 234 8.86 12.63 8.68
N THR A 235 10.06 13.16 8.48
CA THR A 235 10.54 14.40 9.14
C THR A 235 10.22 15.67 8.36
N SER A 236 9.68 15.54 7.13
CA SER A 236 9.41 16.69 6.28
C SER A 236 8.32 17.59 6.83
N LYS A 237 8.60 18.88 6.95
CA LYS A 237 7.60 19.93 7.30
C LYS A 237 6.55 20.16 6.20
N ARG A 238 6.71 19.48 5.07
CA ARG A 238 5.86 19.65 3.87
C ARG A 238 4.74 18.60 3.80
N ILE A 239 4.69 17.64 4.75
CA ILE A 239 3.60 16.66 4.86
C ILE A 239 2.73 16.98 6.06
N ALA A 240 1.43 16.70 5.92
CA ALA A 240 0.43 16.95 6.96
C ALA A 240 0.12 15.70 7.80
N LYS A 241 0.53 14.50 7.34
CA LYS A 241 0.31 13.22 8.02
C LYS A 241 1.25 12.16 7.45
N VAL A 242 1.67 11.22 8.31
CA VAL A 242 2.32 9.96 7.90
C VAL A 242 1.37 8.79 8.11
N ALA A 243 1.23 7.92 7.12
CA ALA A 243 0.59 6.62 7.25
C ALA A 243 1.64 5.53 6.99
N PHE A 244 1.92 4.74 8.00
CA PHE A 244 2.94 3.69 7.98
C PHE A 244 2.33 2.32 8.23
N THR A 245 2.79 1.30 7.49
CA THR A 245 2.59 -0.11 7.84
C THR A 245 3.93 -0.83 7.78
N GLY A 246 4.25 -1.58 8.83
CA GLY A 246 5.49 -2.33 8.93
C GLY A 246 5.76 -2.89 10.33
N SER A 247 7.04 -3.07 10.68
CA SER A 247 7.41 -3.58 12.00
C SER A 247 7.15 -2.57 13.12
N THR A 248 6.93 -3.06 14.34
CA THR A 248 6.75 -2.23 15.54
C THR A 248 7.96 -1.33 15.79
N GLU A 249 9.17 -1.85 15.58
CA GLU A 249 10.42 -1.10 15.74
C GLU A 249 10.48 0.12 14.80
N VAL A 250 10.21 -0.09 13.51
CA VAL A 250 10.17 1.01 12.53
C VAL A 250 9.00 1.95 12.81
N GLY A 251 7.85 1.44 13.26
CA GLY A 251 6.72 2.27 13.68
C GLY A 251 7.07 3.23 14.82
N GLN A 252 7.85 2.77 15.80
CA GLN A 252 8.37 3.63 16.88
C GLN A 252 9.30 4.73 16.33
N GLN A 253 10.16 4.40 15.37
CA GLN A 253 11.02 5.39 14.71
C GLN A 253 10.19 6.42 13.93
N ILE A 254 9.17 5.98 13.19
CA ILE A 254 8.25 6.88 12.47
C ILE A 254 7.54 7.85 13.43
N MET A 255 7.09 7.38 14.60
CA MET A 255 6.52 8.27 15.62
C MET A 255 7.55 9.30 16.09
N GLN A 256 8.79 8.89 16.36
CA GLN A 256 9.85 9.80 16.77
C GLN A 256 10.15 10.86 15.71
N TYR A 257 10.16 10.47 14.43
CA TYR A 257 10.34 11.41 13.31
C TYR A 257 9.17 12.40 13.23
N ALA A 258 7.94 11.93 13.34
CA ALA A 258 6.75 12.77 13.26
C ALA A 258 6.64 13.79 14.40
N THR A 259 7.20 13.50 15.59
CA THR A 259 7.20 14.45 16.72
C THR A 259 7.95 15.75 16.41
N GLN A 260 8.93 15.71 15.49
CA GLN A 260 9.67 16.91 15.10
C GLN A 260 8.79 17.99 14.46
N ASN A 261 7.66 17.58 13.87
CA ASN A 261 6.72 18.47 13.19
C ASN A 261 5.30 18.43 13.81
N ILE A 262 5.09 17.60 14.86
CA ILE A 262 3.79 17.42 15.54
C ILE A 262 2.68 17.03 14.54
N ILE A 263 3.00 16.16 13.57
CA ILE A 263 2.06 15.68 12.56
C ILE A 263 1.36 14.39 12.99
N PRO A 264 0.09 14.19 12.63
CA PRO A 264 -0.62 12.95 12.89
C PRO A 264 0.05 11.74 12.21
N VAL A 265 0.04 10.61 12.93
CA VAL A 265 0.57 9.34 12.43
C VAL A 265 -0.53 8.27 12.52
N THR A 266 -0.67 7.47 11.47
CA THR A 266 -1.41 6.19 11.51
C THR A 266 -0.40 5.07 11.37
N LEU A 267 -0.41 4.14 12.33
CA LEU A 267 0.49 2.99 12.36
C LEU A 267 -0.32 1.70 12.28
N GLU A 268 0.02 0.88 11.28
CA GLU A 268 -0.41 -0.50 11.19
C GLU A 268 0.83 -1.38 11.41
N LEU A 269 0.82 -2.18 12.46
CA LEU A 269 2.01 -2.88 12.94
C LEU A 269 1.78 -4.39 13.00
N GLY A 270 2.83 -5.13 13.33
CA GLY A 270 2.75 -6.58 13.52
C GLY A 270 2.01 -6.97 14.81
N GLY A 271 1.61 -8.21 14.87
CA GLY A 271 0.93 -8.79 16.03
C GLY A 271 1.24 -10.26 16.21
N LYS A 272 0.81 -10.81 17.34
CA LYS A 272 0.85 -12.23 17.69
C LYS A 272 -0.50 -12.66 18.24
N SER A 273 -1.56 -12.47 17.45
CA SER A 273 -2.93 -12.79 17.84
C SER A 273 -3.09 -14.27 18.17
N PRO A 274 -3.81 -14.63 19.25
CA PRO A 274 -4.11 -16.02 19.56
C PRO A 274 -5.31 -16.51 18.74
N ASN A 275 -5.27 -17.80 18.35
CA ASN A 275 -6.41 -18.56 17.90
C ASN A 275 -6.74 -19.57 19.00
N ILE A 276 -7.95 -19.54 19.57
CA ILE A 276 -8.30 -20.26 20.78
C ILE A 276 -9.34 -21.33 20.43
N PHE A 277 -9.02 -22.59 20.79
CA PHE A 277 -9.86 -23.76 20.54
C PHE A 277 -10.27 -24.38 21.87
N PHE A 278 -11.55 -24.36 22.20
CA PHE A 278 -12.14 -25.07 23.33
C PHE A 278 -12.58 -26.48 22.93
N ALA A 279 -12.81 -27.33 23.93
CA ALA A 279 -13.10 -28.77 23.69
C ALA A 279 -14.37 -29.00 22.87
N ASP A 280 -15.37 -28.13 22.98
CA ASP A 280 -16.63 -28.23 22.27
C ASP A 280 -16.51 -28.14 20.73
N VAL A 281 -15.39 -27.68 20.21
CA VAL A 281 -15.12 -27.74 18.78
C VAL A 281 -15.07 -29.16 18.23
N MET A 282 -14.84 -30.17 19.12
CA MET A 282 -14.74 -31.58 18.79
C MET A 282 -16.04 -32.36 19.02
N ASP A 283 -17.10 -31.72 19.50
CA ASP A 283 -18.36 -32.42 19.86
C ASP A 283 -19.07 -32.98 18.63
N GLU A 284 -18.98 -32.30 17.49
CA GLU A 284 -19.56 -32.74 16.23
C GLU A 284 -18.63 -32.46 15.04
N GLU A 285 -18.51 -33.38 14.09
CA GLU A 285 -17.82 -33.18 12.82
C GLU A 285 -18.75 -32.48 11.83
N ASP A 286 -19.05 -31.22 12.09
CA ASP A 286 -19.99 -30.41 11.32
C ASP A 286 -19.27 -29.22 10.58
N ALA A 287 -20.07 -28.34 10.00
CA ALA A 287 -19.56 -27.16 9.32
C ALA A 287 -18.80 -26.20 10.27
N PHE A 288 -19.05 -26.24 11.57
CA PHE A 288 -18.31 -25.45 12.55
C PHE A 288 -16.91 -26.04 12.79
N PHE A 289 -16.81 -27.37 12.87
CA PHE A 289 -15.52 -28.06 12.94
C PHE A 289 -14.65 -27.76 11.71
N ASP A 290 -15.22 -27.83 10.50
CA ASP A 290 -14.53 -27.46 9.26
C ASP A 290 -14.01 -26.00 9.31
N LYS A 291 -14.82 -25.08 9.83
CA LYS A 291 -14.43 -23.66 10.02
C LYS A 291 -13.32 -23.51 11.06
N ALA A 292 -13.32 -24.31 12.12
CA ALA A 292 -12.25 -24.30 13.11
C ALA A 292 -10.92 -24.78 12.52
N LEU A 293 -10.93 -25.83 11.69
CA LEU A 293 -9.76 -26.33 10.96
C LEU A 293 -9.24 -25.29 9.94
N GLU A 294 -10.14 -24.67 9.17
CA GLU A 294 -9.81 -23.58 8.28
C GLU A 294 -9.14 -22.42 9.05
N GLY A 295 -9.75 -22.01 10.16
CA GLY A 295 -9.23 -20.99 11.06
C GLY A 295 -7.86 -21.34 11.65
N PHE A 296 -7.64 -22.64 11.98
CA PHE A 296 -6.33 -23.10 12.42
C PHE A 296 -5.28 -22.97 11.33
N ALA A 297 -5.61 -23.30 10.07
CA ALA A 297 -4.70 -23.26 8.94
C ALA A 297 -4.32 -21.84 8.50
N LEU A 298 -5.06 -20.78 8.92
CA LEU A 298 -4.82 -19.39 8.52
C LEU A 298 -3.43 -18.86 8.93
N PHE A 299 -2.74 -19.49 9.89
CA PHE A 299 -1.36 -19.09 10.23
C PHE A 299 -0.40 -19.22 9.03
N ALA A 300 -0.70 -20.09 8.08
CA ALA A 300 0.11 -20.32 6.89
C ALA A 300 -0.27 -19.44 5.70
N PHE A 301 -1.36 -18.67 5.80
CA PHE A 301 -1.78 -17.74 4.76
C PHE A 301 -0.67 -16.73 4.44
N ASN A 302 -0.51 -16.38 3.17
CA ASN A 302 0.55 -15.48 2.70
C ASN A 302 1.93 -15.87 3.24
N GLN A 303 2.28 -17.14 3.17
CA GLN A 303 3.57 -17.70 3.64
C GLN A 303 3.81 -17.49 5.16
N GLY A 304 2.75 -17.22 5.94
CA GLY A 304 2.84 -16.85 7.35
C GLY A 304 3.23 -15.39 7.59
N GLU A 305 3.20 -14.55 6.57
CA GLU A 305 3.67 -13.16 6.60
C GLU A 305 2.51 -12.16 6.71
N VAL A 306 1.61 -12.39 7.64
CA VAL A 306 0.37 -11.62 7.83
C VAL A 306 0.31 -10.99 9.20
N CYS A 307 0.14 -9.66 9.26
CA CYS A 307 0.04 -8.90 10.50
C CYS A 307 -1.18 -9.26 11.36
N THR A 308 -2.28 -9.72 10.74
CA THR A 308 -3.58 -10.02 11.37
C THR A 308 -3.82 -11.51 11.58
N CYS A 309 -3.04 -12.40 10.96
CA CYS A 309 -3.24 -13.84 11.13
C CYS A 309 -2.88 -14.33 12.53
N PRO A 310 -3.65 -15.29 13.05
CA PRO A 310 -3.38 -15.90 14.33
C PRO A 310 -2.08 -16.74 14.26
N SER A 311 -1.03 -16.27 14.89
CA SER A 311 0.29 -16.91 14.89
C SER A 311 0.54 -17.79 16.12
N ARG A 312 -0.45 -17.90 17.01
CA ARG A 312 -0.43 -18.77 18.21
C ARG A 312 -1.74 -19.54 18.28
N ALA A 313 -1.66 -20.86 18.33
CA ALA A 313 -2.81 -21.72 18.61
C ALA A 313 -2.81 -22.09 20.10
N LEU A 314 -3.87 -21.72 20.81
CA LEU A 314 -4.14 -22.10 22.19
C LEU A 314 -5.25 -23.15 22.17
N VAL A 315 -4.87 -24.40 22.43
CA VAL A 315 -5.77 -25.54 22.37
C VAL A 315 -6.04 -26.02 23.78
N GLN A 316 -7.31 -26.23 24.13
CA GLN A 316 -7.67 -26.78 25.45
C GLN A 316 -7.04 -28.17 25.61
N GLU A 317 -6.44 -28.43 26.79
CA GLU A 317 -5.63 -29.62 27.06
C GLU A 317 -6.35 -30.95 26.70
N SER A 318 -7.67 -31.00 26.91
CA SER A 318 -8.46 -32.24 26.67
C SER A 318 -8.58 -32.64 25.19
N ILE A 319 -8.23 -31.73 24.26
CA ILE A 319 -8.30 -31.97 22.80
C ILE A 319 -6.96 -31.70 22.10
N TYR A 320 -5.89 -31.52 22.88
CA TYR A 320 -4.55 -31.29 22.36
C TYR A 320 -3.89 -32.55 21.84
#